data_1aeb6e053b3460eb6ad7c49b39e08546
#
_entry.id   1aeb6e053b3460eb6ad7c49b39e08546
#
_cell.length_a   1.000
_cell.length_b   1.000
_cell.length_c   1.000
_cell.angle_alpha   90.00
_cell.angle_beta   90.00
_cell.angle_gamma   90.00
#
_symmetry.space_group_name_H-M   'P 1'
#
loop_
_entity.id
_entity.type
_entity.pdbx_description
1 polymer ?
#
loop_
_entity_poly.entity_id
_entity_poly.type
_entity_poly.pdbx_seq_one_letter_code
_entity_poly.pdbx_strand_id
1 'polypeptide(L)'
;MTQLQGFFEKNFTLSPDYCGASARMSPLAVFTMFQAIAAEHAERIGVGGAAMARHGAFWLTLHSRVDFFRWPALAQEVTAATWPEHCEGRSLRCFRSYSLRQGDQLLALGRTQWAVLGEKGRLIPFAQSGFPEDFPFVEREGITEAPARFRDDLLPEELVQRHTVRSTDIDMGRHMNNVAYVRLLLDCFPASVLADGEIASMEIHYAAPCFEGEELSVLCRREGSICRMAVRKPDGKTAVLAAVRFHEK
;
A
#
# COMPACT_ATOMS: atom_id res chain seq x y z
N MET A 1 -26.17 -17.90 5.60
CA MET A 1 -24.81 -17.79 5.03
C MET A 1 -24.78 -16.53 4.18
N THR A 2 -23.96 -15.55 4.49
CA THR A 2 -23.80 -14.33 3.68
C THR A 2 -23.10 -14.74 2.39
N GLN A 3 -23.71 -14.45 1.24
CA GLN A 3 -23.12 -14.75 -0.05
C GLN A 3 -21.76 -14.03 -0.18
N LEU A 4 -20.69 -14.75 -0.50
CA LEU A 4 -19.38 -14.17 -0.77
C LEU A 4 -19.48 -13.22 -1.97
N GLN A 5 -18.97 -12.01 -1.82
CA GLN A 5 -18.91 -11.02 -2.90
C GLN A 5 -17.50 -10.95 -3.46
N GLY A 6 -17.37 -11.00 -4.78
CA GLY A 6 -16.09 -10.94 -5.49
C GLY A 6 -15.36 -9.61 -5.35
N PHE A 7 -16.07 -8.57 -4.93
CA PHE A 7 -15.51 -7.24 -4.63
C PHE A 7 -16.19 -6.64 -3.40
N PHE A 8 -15.57 -5.62 -2.84
CA PHE A 8 -16.09 -4.85 -1.73
C PHE A 8 -15.90 -3.37 -2.00
N GLU A 9 -16.91 -2.56 -1.68
CA GLU A 9 -16.83 -1.12 -1.79
C GLU A 9 -17.36 -0.43 -0.53
N LYS A 10 -16.84 0.78 -0.29
CA LYS A 10 -17.20 1.60 0.85
C LYS A 10 -17.12 3.08 0.50
N ASN A 11 -18.12 3.83 0.96
CA ASN A 11 -18.13 5.28 0.82
C ASN A 11 -17.37 5.93 1.98
N PHE A 12 -16.67 7.00 1.65
CA PHE A 12 -15.96 7.88 2.58
C PHE A 12 -16.34 9.32 2.30
N THR A 13 -16.64 10.08 3.35
CA THR A 13 -16.67 11.53 3.28
C THR A 13 -15.30 12.06 3.66
N LEU A 14 -14.69 12.90 2.82
CA LEU A 14 -13.35 13.42 3.08
C LEU A 14 -13.36 14.36 4.28
N SER A 15 -12.82 13.91 5.41
CA SER A 15 -12.56 14.69 6.62
C SER A 15 -11.19 15.37 6.56
N PRO A 16 -10.86 16.29 7.46
CA PRO A 16 -9.53 16.90 7.54
C PRO A 16 -8.38 15.88 7.60
N ASP A 17 -8.59 14.71 8.21
CA ASP A 17 -7.57 13.64 8.33
C ASP A 17 -7.19 13.02 6.97
N TYR A 18 -8.06 13.14 5.98
CA TYR A 18 -7.82 12.67 4.61
C TYR A 18 -7.26 13.77 3.69
N CYS A 19 -7.19 15.01 4.15
CA CYS A 19 -6.84 16.16 3.33
C CYS A 19 -5.45 16.71 3.68
N GLY A 20 -4.75 17.19 2.65
CA GLY A 20 -3.51 17.95 2.80
C GLY A 20 -3.74 19.46 2.93
N ALA A 21 -2.67 20.23 2.81
CA ALA A 21 -2.64 21.69 3.00
C ALA A 21 -3.54 22.47 2.02
N SER A 22 -3.87 21.91 0.86
CA SER A 22 -4.80 22.50 -0.12
C SER A 22 -6.28 22.20 0.16
N ALA A 23 -6.61 21.59 1.30
CA ALA A 23 -7.95 21.05 1.59
C ALA A 23 -8.44 20.06 0.52
N ARG A 24 -7.53 19.37 -0.14
CA ARG A 24 -7.78 18.28 -1.08
C ARG A 24 -7.26 16.98 -0.51
N MET A 25 -7.83 15.86 -0.97
CA MET A 25 -7.39 14.51 -0.59
C MET A 25 -5.88 14.36 -0.79
N SER A 26 -5.21 13.77 0.19
CA SER A 26 -3.76 13.52 0.15
C SER A 26 -3.44 12.14 -0.45
N PRO A 27 -2.22 11.93 -1.00
CA PRO A 27 -1.78 10.60 -1.42
C PRO A 27 -1.84 9.58 -0.28
N LEU A 28 -1.48 9.99 0.94
CA LEU A 28 -1.55 9.15 2.14
C LEU A 28 -2.96 8.62 2.41
N ALA A 29 -3.99 9.47 2.21
CA ALA A 29 -5.39 9.09 2.40
C ALA A 29 -5.81 7.93 1.49
N VAL A 30 -5.35 7.93 0.22
CA VAL A 30 -5.67 6.86 -0.73
C VAL A 30 -5.11 5.52 -0.24
N PHE A 31 -3.84 5.47 0.18
CA PHE A 31 -3.25 4.26 0.76
C PHE A 31 -3.98 3.81 2.02
N THR A 32 -4.37 4.75 2.89
CA THR A 32 -5.13 4.47 4.12
C THR A 32 -6.49 3.85 3.81
N MET A 33 -7.24 4.43 2.86
CA MET A 33 -8.54 3.91 2.44
C MET A 33 -8.40 2.51 1.82
N PHE A 34 -7.41 2.30 0.94
CA PHE A 34 -7.19 1.01 0.30
C PHE A 34 -6.80 -0.07 1.31
N GLN A 35 -5.93 0.24 2.27
CA GLN A 35 -5.60 -0.69 3.36
C GLN A 35 -6.84 -1.03 4.20
N ALA A 36 -7.66 -0.03 4.57
CA ALA A 36 -8.84 -0.22 5.39
C ALA A 36 -9.89 -1.12 4.71
N ILE A 37 -10.21 -0.87 3.43
CA ILE A 37 -11.20 -1.67 2.71
C ILE A 37 -10.68 -3.08 2.39
N ALA A 38 -9.35 -3.25 2.17
CA ALA A 38 -8.75 -4.57 1.97
C ALA A 38 -8.88 -5.43 3.22
N ALA A 39 -8.58 -4.85 4.40
CA ALA A 39 -8.72 -5.53 5.68
C ALA A 39 -10.18 -5.91 5.96
N GLU A 40 -11.12 -4.98 5.75
CA GLU A 40 -12.55 -5.24 5.96
C GLU A 40 -13.06 -6.33 5.01
N HIS A 41 -12.67 -6.31 3.73
CA HIS A 41 -13.04 -7.35 2.78
C HIS A 41 -12.45 -8.71 3.15
N ALA A 42 -11.16 -8.76 3.57
CA ALA A 42 -10.52 -10.00 4.00
C ALA A 42 -11.22 -10.63 5.23
N GLU A 43 -11.67 -9.82 6.20
CA GLU A 43 -12.47 -10.30 7.32
C GLU A 43 -13.81 -10.88 6.87
N ARG A 44 -14.51 -10.24 5.92
CA ARG A 44 -15.78 -10.73 5.35
C ARG A 44 -15.62 -12.04 4.58
N ILE A 45 -14.48 -12.23 3.91
CA ILE A 45 -14.11 -13.47 3.21
C ILE A 45 -13.73 -14.59 4.20
N GLY A 46 -13.37 -14.26 5.44
CA GLY A 46 -12.91 -15.21 6.43
C GLY A 46 -11.39 -15.47 6.42
N VAL A 47 -10.64 -14.63 5.70
CA VAL A 47 -9.16 -14.68 5.62
C VAL A 47 -8.51 -13.40 6.18
N GLY A 48 -9.18 -12.71 7.06
CA GLY A 48 -8.64 -11.54 7.76
C GLY A 48 -7.56 -11.92 8.77
N GLY A 49 -6.90 -10.91 9.34
CA GLY A 49 -5.70 -11.10 10.16
C GLY A 49 -5.91 -12.07 11.34
N ALA A 50 -7.06 -11.98 12.03
CA ALA A 50 -7.36 -12.87 13.15
C ALA A 50 -7.62 -14.33 12.70
N ALA A 51 -8.26 -14.53 11.55
CA ALA A 51 -8.48 -15.86 10.99
C ALA A 51 -7.16 -16.50 10.56
N MET A 52 -6.33 -15.76 9.85
CA MET A 52 -4.99 -16.21 9.42
C MET A 52 -4.11 -16.58 10.60
N ALA A 53 -4.07 -15.73 11.65
CA ALA A 53 -3.25 -15.97 12.83
C ALA A 53 -3.64 -17.27 13.57
N ARG A 54 -4.93 -17.65 13.61
CA ARG A 54 -5.38 -18.93 14.20
C ARG A 54 -4.83 -20.16 13.45
N HIS A 55 -4.47 -19.99 12.18
CA HIS A 55 -3.87 -21.03 11.35
C HIS A 55 -2.34 -20.90 11.25
N GLY A 56 -1.70 -20.05 12.09
CA GLY A 56 -0.27 -19.81 12.08
C GLY A 56 0.21 -19.16 10.76
N ALA A 57 -0.68 -18.49 10.07
CA ALA A 57 -0.40 -17.84 8.78
C ALA A 57 -0.61 -16.32 8.87
N PHE A 58 0.07 -15.58 8.00
CA PHE A 58 -0.01 -14.11 7.95
C PHE A 58 0.08 -13.62 6.51
N TRP A 59 -0.67 -12.56 6.20
CA TRP A 59 -0.51 -11.84 4.96
C TRP A 59 0.74 -10.96 5.00
N LEU A 60 1.59 -11.12 4.00
CA LEU A 60 2.79 -10.31 3.79
C LEU A 60 2.61 -9.47 2.54
N THR A 61 2.59 -8.15 2.67
CA THR A 61 2.63 -7.23 1.54
C THR A 61 4.05 -7.19 0.98
N LEU A 62 4.19 -7.47 -0.30
CA LEU A 62 5.47 -7.44 -1.01
C LEU A 62 5.64 -6.15 -1.81
N HIS A 63 4.54 -5.62 -2.35
CA HIS A 63 4.55 -4.51 -3.26
C HIS A 63 3.22 -3.77 -3.24
N SER A 64 3.25 -2.46 -3.40
CA SER A 64 2.08 -1.60 -3.57
C SER A 64 2.34 -0.58 -4.67
N ARG A 65 1.36 -0.36 -5.54
CA ARG A 65 1.35 0.74 -6.50
C ARG A 65 0.01 1.45 -6.45
N VAL A 66 0.06 2.79 -6.50
CA VAL A 66 -1.11 3.65 -6.66
C VAL A 66 -0.81 4.67 -7.74
N ASP A 67 -1.70 4.76 -8.72
CA ASP A 67 -1.72 5.78 -9.77
C ASP A 67 -2.82 6.80 -9.44
N PHE A 68 -2.48 8.09 -9.47
CA PHE A 68 -3.37 9.19 -9.08
C PHE A 68 -3.76 9.99 -10.30
N PHE A 69 -5.06 10.28 -10.43
CA PHE A 69 -5.60 11.01 -11.57
C PHE A 69 -6.23 12.34 -11.17
N ARG A 70 -6.89 12.39 -10.00
CA ARG A 70 -7.62 13.57 -9.53
C ARG A 70 -7.67 13.64 -8.01
N TRP A 71 -7.83 14.84 -7.50
CA TRP A 71 -7.75 15.18 -6.08
C TRP A 71 -9.04 15.88 -5.63
N PRO A 72 -10.05 15.16 -5.13
CA PRO A 72 -11.28 15.74 -4.62
C PRO A 72 -11.04 16.61 -3.39
N ALA A 73 -11.95 17.56 -3.15
CA ALA A 73 -11.84 18.49 -2.02
C ALA A 73 -12.45 17.93 -0.73
N LEU A 74 -12.11 18.60 0.39
CA LEU A 74 -12.71 18.36 1.70
C LEU A 74 -14.25 18.32 1.61
N ALA A 75 -14.88 17.49 2.42
CA ALA A 75 -16.31 17.25 2.52
C ALA A 75 -16.95 16.59 1.27
N GLN A 76 -16.20 16.29 0.23
CA GLN A 76 -16.71 15.50 -0.89
C GLN A 76 -16.76 14.00 -0.53
N GLU A 77 -17.71 13.29 -1.14
CA GLU A 77 -17.84 11.85 -1.00
C GLU A 77 -17.06 11.12 -2.09
N VAL A 78 -16.41 10.03 -1.71
CA VAL A 78 -15.68 9.14 -2.62
C VAL A 78 -16.02 7.69 -2.29
N THR A 79 -15.98 6.82 -3.30
CA THR A 79 -16.19 5.38 -3.15
C THR A 79 -14.89 4.66 -3.42
N ALA A 80 -14.37 3.95 -2.43
CA ALA A 80 -13.24 3.05 -2.58
C ALA A 80 -13.73 1.62 -2.79
N ALA A 81 -13.21 0.93 -3.80
CA ALA A 81 -13.52 -0.46 -4.10
C ALA A 81 -12.25 -1.31 -4.12
N THR A 82 -12.37 -2.59 -3.74
CA THR A 82 -11.27 -3.56 -3.77
C THR A 82 -11.76 -4.94 -4.16
N TRP A 83 -10.92 -5.68 -4.87
CA TRP A 83 -11.16 -7.07 -5.25
C TRP A 83 -9.85 -7.86 -5.33
N PRO A 84 -9.81 -9.11 -4.84
CA PRO A 84 -8.70 -10.00 -5.10
C PRO A 84 -8.70 -10.39 -6.59
N GLU A 85 -7.51 -10.49 -7.18
CA GLU A 85 -7.34 -10.99 -8.53
C GLU A 85 -7.27 -12.53 -8.52
N HIS A 86 -7.67 -13.15 -9.63
CA HIS A 86 -7.55 -14.59 -9.76
C HIS A 86 -6.08 -15.03 -9.58
N CYS A 87 -5.88 -16.09 -8.82
CA CYS A 87 -4.55 -16.59 -8.49
C CYS A 87 -4.52 -18.11 -8.59
N GLU A 88 -3.50 -18.65 -9.28
CA GLU A 88 -3.29 -20.09 -9.31
C GLU A 88 -2.96 -20.64 -7.91
N GLY A 89 -3.56 -21.76 -7.53
CA GLY A 89 -3.45 -22.34 -6.19
C GLY A 89 -2.02 -22.59 -5.73
N ARG A 90 -1.09 -22.94 -6.62
CA ARG A 90 0.35 -23.16 -6.31
C ARG A 90 1.20 -21.89 -6.34
N SER A 91 0.64 -20.75 -6.70
CA SER A 91 1.37 -19.48 -6.66
C SER A 91 1.73 -19.10 -5.23
N LEU A 92 2.95 -18.58 -5.04
CA LEU A 92 3.41 -17.99 -3.77
C LEU A 92 3.06 -16.49 -3.67
N ARG A 93 2.48 -15.93 -4.72
CA ARG A 93 2.14 -14.51 -4.80
C ARG A 93 0.75 -14.36 -5.37
N CYS A 94 -0.04 -13.46 -4.80
CA CYS A 94 -1.35 -13.08 -5.29
C CYS A 94 -1.48 -11.56 -5.34
N PHE A 95 -2.50 -11.08 -6.02
CA PHE A 95 -2.72 -9.65 -6.20
C PHE A 95 -4.09 -9.26 -5.70
N ARG A 96 -4.20 -8.00 -5.31
CA ARG A 96 -5.44 -7.32 -4.97
C ARG A 96 -5.44 -5.96 -5.64
N SER A 97 -6.51 -5.66 -6.32
CA SER A 97 -6.73 -4.40 -7.01
C SER A 97 -7.68 -3.48 -6.25
N TYR A 98 -7.58 -2.18 -6.55
CA TYR A 98 -8.35 -1.13 -5.92
C TYR A 98 -8.71 -0.06 -6.94
N SER A 99 -9.86 0.58 -6.72
CA SER A 99 -10.22 1.83 -7.38
C SER A 99 -10.79 2.82 -6.38
N LEU A 100 -10.57 4.10 -6.62
CA LEU A 100 -11.21 5.21 -5.91
C LEU A 100 -11.95 6.06 -6.93
N ARG A 101 -13.23 6.35 -6.68
CA ARG A 101 -14.09 7.09 -7.60
C ARG A 101 -14.91 8.16 -6.88
N GLN A 102 -15.31 9.17 -7.62
CA GLN A 102 -16.33 10.14 -7.24
C GLN A 102 -17.43 10.09 -8.30
N GLY A 103 -18.55 9.43 -8.00
CA GLY A 103 -19.49 9.03 -9.04
C GLY A 103 -18.80 8.17 -10.11
N ASP A 104 -18.95 8.55 -11.37
CA ASP A 104 -18.30 7.86 -12.51
C ASP A 104 -16.84 8.26 -12.70
N GLN A 105 -16.38 9.32 -12.02
CA GLN A 105 -15.04 9.85 -12.19
C GLN A 105 -14.00 9.01 -11.44
N LEU A 106 -13.02 8.45 -12.16
CA LEU A 106 -11.88 7.76 -11.59
C LEU A 106 -10.91 8.76 -10.96
N LEU A 107 -10.55 8.54 -9.71
CA LEU A 107 -9.63 9.37 -8.92
C LEU A 107 -8.27 8.70 -8.73
N ALA A 108 -8.25 7.39 -8.45
CA ALA A 108 -7.03 6.60 -8.33
C ALA A 108 -7.28 5.13 -8.63
N LEU A 109 -6.23 4.44 -9.08
CA LEU A 109 -6.14 2.99 -9.15
C LEU A 109 -5.03 2.51 -8.22
N GLY A 110 -5.22 1.35 -7.61
CA GLY A 110 -4.20 0.71 -6.78
C GLY A 110 -4.07 -0.77 -7.08
N ARG A 111 -2.88 -1.31 -6.85
CA ARG A 111 -2.60 -2.74 -6.89
C ARG A 111 -1.58 -3.12 -5.83
N THR A 112 -1.86 -4.17 -5.08
CA THR A 112 -0.92 -4.74 -4.10
C THR A 112 -0.60 -6.17 -4.45
N GLN A 113 0.69 -6.55 -4.26
CA GLN A 113 1.14 -7.92 -4.32
C GLN A 113 1.34 -8.45 -2.92
N TRP A 114 0.82 -9.65 -2.68
CA TRP A 114 0.84 -10.33 -1.39
C TRP A 114 1.47 -11.69 -1.50
N ALA A 115 1.98 -12.17 -0.37
CA ALA A 115 2.33 -13.58 -0.15
C ALA A 115 1.73 -14.02 1.18
N VAL A 116 1.64 -15.32 1.39
CA VAL A 116 1.24 -15.90 2.67
C VAL A 116 2.46 -16.46 3.36
N LEU A 117 2.72 -15.95 4.57
CA LEU A 117 3.76 -16.45 5.46
C LEU A 117 3.11 -17.48 6.39
N GLY A 118 3.53 -18.72 6.30
CA GLY A 118 3.08 -19.79 7.19
C GLY A 118 3.97 -19.93 8.43
N GLU A 119 3.75 -21.02 9.18
CA GLU A 119 4.56 -21.35 10.33
C GLU A 119 6.07 -21.35 10.01
N LYS A 120 6.90 -20.96 10.96
CA LYS A 120 8.37 -20.86 10.84
C LYS A 120 8.85 -19.86 9.77
N GLY A 121 8.01 -18.87 9.37
CA GLY A 121 8.43 -17.82 8.45
C GLY A 121 8.68 -18.28 7.01
N ARG A 122 8.04 -19.37 6.56
CA ARG A 122 8.13 -19.84 5.18
C ARG A 122 6.91 -19.39 4.37
N LEU A 123 7.15 -19.00 3.13
CA LEU A 123 6.05 -18.74 2.19
C LEU A 123 5.32 -20.05 1.87
N ILE A 124 3.99 -19.99 1.88
CA ILE A 124 3.12 -21.12 1.51
C ILE A 124 2.32 -20.78 0.25
N PRO A 125 1.96 -21.80 -0.55
CA PRO A 125 1.10 -21.63 -1.73
C PRO A 125 -0.24 -21.01 -1.38
N PHE A 126 -0.81 -20.23 -2.29
CA PHE A 126 -2.10 -19.56 -2.11
C PHE A 126 -3.24 -20.54 -1.72
N ALA A 127 -3.27 -21.73 -2.30
CA ALA A 127 -4.25 -22.76 -1.93
C ALA A 127 -4.19 -23.18 -0.44
N GLN A 128 -3.08 -22.93 0.25
CA GLN A 128 -2.94 -23.23 1.67
C GLN A 128 -3.28 -22.04 2.58
N SER A 129 -3.71 -20.92 2.01
CA SER A 129 -4.07 -19.70 2.76
C SER A 129 -5.41 -19.79 3.48
N GLY A 130 -6.23 -20.80 3.21
CA GLY A 130 -7.61 -20.85 3.66
C GLY A 130 -8.56 -19.95 2.85
N PHE A 131 -8.09 -19.40 1.73
CA PHE A 131 -8.96 -18.63 0.84
C PHE A 131 -10.05 -19.56 0.24
N PRO A 132 -11.32 -19.12 0.18
CA PRO A 132 -12.42 -19.96 -0.31
C PRO A 132 -12.19 -20.44 -1.76
N GLU A 133 -12.36 -21.73 -2.01
CA GLU A 133 -12.16 -22.32 -3.33
C GLU A 133 -13.20 -21.85 -4.38
N ASP A 134 -14.43 -21.58 -3.91
CA ASP A 134 -15.59 -21.12 -4.71
C ASP A 134 -15.72 -19.59 -4.72
N PHE A 135 -14.65 -18.84 -4.43
CA PHE A 135 -14.70 -17.38 -4.39
C PHE A 135 -15.05 -16.82 -5.79
N PRO A 136 -16.06 -15.93 -5.88
CA PRO A 136 -16.52 -15.39 -7.16
C PRO A 136 -15.63 -14.24 -7.62
N PHE A 137 -14.44 -14.55 -8.16
CA PHE A 137 -13.54 -13.55 -8.70
C PHE A 137 -14.22 -12.69 -9.77
N VAL A 138 -13.91 -11.40 -9.76
CA VAL A 138 -14.43 -10.42 -10.72
C VAL A 138 -13.29 -9.79 -11.50
N GLU A 139 -13.55 -9.51 -12.77
CA GLU A 139 -12.66 -8.70 -13.62
C GLU A 139 -13.16 -7.25 -13.65
N ARG A 140 -12.29 -6.32 -13.28
CA ARG A 140 -12.58 -4.88 -13.26
C ARG A 140 -11.34 -4.11 -13.75
N GLU A 141 -11.56 -2.87 -14.17
CA GLU A 141 -10.47 -1.96 -14.55
C GLU A 141 -9.46 -1.80 -13.40
N GLY A 142 -8.18 -2.02 -13.69
CA GLY A 142 -7.11 -1.97 -12.69
C GLY A 142 -5.73 -1.85 -13.34
N ILE A 143 -4.70 -1.77 -12.52
CA ILE A 143 -3.30 -1.78 -12.94
C ILE A 143 -2.94 -3.22 -13.35
N THR A 144 -2.50 -3.40 -14.61
CA THR A 144 -2.14 -4.72 -15.16
C THR A 144 -0.63 -4.95 -15.25
N GLU A 145 0.16 -3.87 -15.20
CA GLU A 145 1.60 -3.95 -15.33
C GLU A 145 2.22 -4.74 -14.18
N ALA A 146 3.28 -5.47 -14.51
CA ALA A 146 4.06 -6.18 -13.51
C ALA A 146 4.72 -5.19 -12.51
N PRO A 147 4.89 -5.58 -11.23
CA PRO A 147 5.63 -4.78 -10.27
C PRO A 147 7.01 -4.38 -10.77
N ALA A 148 7.38 -3.11 -10.59
CA ALA A 148 8.69 -2.63 -10.96
C ALA A 148 9.82 -3.36 -10.20
N ARG A 149 10.94 -3.53 -10.85
CA ARG A 149 12.16 -4.05 -10.21
C ARG A 149 12.98 -2.88 -9.72
N PHE A 150 13.08 -2.76 -8.41
CA PHE A 150 13.91 -1.75 -7.77
C PHE A 150 15.33 -2.27 -7.56
N ARG A 151 16.29 -1.33 -7.61
CA ARG A 151 17.67 -1.55 -7.17
C ARG A 151 17.99 -0.57 -6.06
N ASP A 152 18.66 -1.04 -5.02
CA ASP A 152 19.21 -0.19 -3.98
C ASP A 152 20.63 0.24 -4.37
N ASP A 153 20.70 1.30 -5.19
CA ASP A 153 21.94 1.93 -5.66
C ASP A 153 22.07 3.38 -5.17
N LEU A 154 21.27 3.75 -4.15
CA LEU A 154 21.35 5.06 -3.52
C LEU A 154 22.58 5.15 -2.62
N LEU A 155 23.25 6.30 -2.66
CA LEU A 155 24.49 6.55 -1.94
C LEU A 155 24.20 7.19 -0.57
N PRO A 156 25.11 7.06 0.42
CA PRO A 156 24.92 7.65 1.76
C PRO A 156 24.72 9.16 1.77
N GLU A 157 25.29 9.90 0.83
CA GLU A 157 25.13 11.35 0.66
C GLU A 157 23.72 11.77 0.19
N GLU A 158 22.90 10.82 -0.25
CA GLU A 158 21.51 11.05 -0.64
C GLU A 158 20.53 10.90 0.53
N LEU A 159 21.06 10.82 1.74
CA LEU A 159 20.27 10.85 2.98
C LEU A 159 19.51 12.17 3.08
N VAL A 160 18.17 12.08 3.14
CA VAL A 160 17.29 13.24 3.27
C VAL A 160 16.62 13.33 4.63
N GLN A 161 16.46 12.21 5.33
CA GLN A 161 15.76 12.15 6.61
C GLN A 161 16.20 10.95 7.44
N ARG A 162 16.11 11.10 8.78
CA ARG A 162 16.15 9.99 9.75
C ARG A 162 14.82 9.90 10.48
N HIS A 163 14.38 8.69 10.77
CA HIS A 163 13.13 8.42 11.48
C HIS A 163 13.34 7.34 12.52
N THR A 164 12.99 7.62 13.77
CA THR A 164 12.91 6.56 14.80
C THR A 164 11.50 5.98 14.78
N VAL A 165 11.37 4.69 14.53
CA VAL A 165 10.08 3.99 14.56
C VAL A 165 9.45 4.13 15.94
N ARG A 166 8.24 4.69 16.01
CA ARG A 166 7.49 4.95 17.24
C ARG A 166 6.32 3.98 17.40
N SER A 167 5.76 3.92 18.60
CA SER A 167 4.61 3.09 18.91
C SER A 167 3.41 3.32 17.98
N THR A 168 3.21 4.56 17.50
CA THR A 168 2.13 4.91 16.56
C THR A 168 2.40 4.47 15.12
N ASP A 169 3.61 4.03 14.80
CA ASP A 169 3.95 3.45 13.51
C ASP A 169 3.67 1.95 13.45
N ILE A 170 3.52 1.30 14.61
CA ILE A 170 3.40 -0.16 14.75
C ILE A 170 1.94 -0.59 14.59
N ASP A 171 1.71 -1.65 13.82
CA ASP A 171 0.40 -2.27 13.63
C ASP A 171 0.22 -3.55 14.47
N MET A 172 -0.91 -4.24 14.26
CA MET A 172 -1.24 -5.50 14.93
C MET A 172 -0.24 -6.64 14.64
N GLY A 173 0.54 -6.53 13.56
CA GLY A 173 1.63 -7.45 13.21
C GLY A 173 2.91 -7.22 14.01
N ARG A 174 2.93 -6.21 14.90
CA ARG A 174 4.06 -5.80 15.74
C ARG A 174 5.28 -5.31 14.96
N HIS A 175 5.07 -4.81 13.76
CA HIS A 175 6.08 -4.14 12.95
C HIS A 175 5.50 -2.86 12.32
N MET A 176 6.37 -2.04 11.74
CA MET A 176 5.96 -0.78 11.12
C MET A 176 4.90 -1.02 10.03
N ASN A 177 3.76 -0.34 10.15
CA ASN A 177 2.63 -0.44 9.24
C ASN A 177 3.00 0.03 7.84
N ASN A 178 2.45 -0.61 6.80
CA ASN A 178 2.72 -0.26 5.41
C ASN A 178 2.40 1.22 5.10
N VAL A 179 1.31 1.76 5.67
CA VAL A 179 0.94 3.18 5.51
C VAL A 179 1.87 4.11 6.28
N ALA A 180 2.51 3.65 7.37
CA ALA A 180 3.53 4.45 8.06
C ALA A 180 4.78 4.64 7.19
N TYR A 181 5.19 3.64 6.39
CA TYR A 181 6.23 3.84 5.37
C TYR A 181 5.81 4.82 4.29
N VAL A 182 4.54 4.78 3.83
CA VAL A 182 4.02 5.77 2.86
C VAL A 182 4.17 7.19 3.43
N ARG A 183 3.73 7.41 4.68
CA ARG A 183 3.88 8.70 5.35
C ARG A 183 5.34 9.13 5.41
N LEU A 184 6.23 8.25 5.87
CA LEU A 184 7.66 8.52 5.97
C LEU A 184 8.28 8.94 4.64
N LEU A 185 7.90 8.29 3.53
CA LEU A 185 8.38 8.64 2.20
C LEU A 185 7.81 9.98 1.72
N LEU A 186 6.52 10.25 1.99
CA LEU A 186 5.88 11.52 1.62
C LEU A 186 6.41 12.70 2.42
N ASP A 187 6.83 12.50 3.68
CA ASP A 187 7.44 13.53 4.53
C ASP A 187 8.76 14.10 3.96
N CYS A 188 9.35 13.42 2.97
CA CYS A 188 10.52 13.93 2.24
C CYS A 188 10.18 15.04 1.22
N PHE A 189 8.91 15.31 0.97
CA PHE A 189 8.46 16.33 0.02
C PHE A 189 7.85 17.54 0.73
N PRO A 190 8.08 18.76 0.22
CA PRO A 190 7.40 19.95 0.72
C PRO A 190 5.87 19.84 0.64
N ALA A 191 5.16 20.44 1.59
CA ALA A 191 3.71 20.43 1.62
C ALA A 191 3.07 21.03 0.34
N SER A 192 3.73 21.98 -0.33
CA SER A 192 3.29 22.53 -1.62
C SER A 192 3.24 21.46 -2.72
N VAL A 193 4.25 20.59 -2.81
CA VAL A 193 4.30 19.49 -3.79
C VAL A 193 3.13 18.52 -3.59
N LEU A 194 2.82 18.21 -2.33
CA LEU A 194 1.70 17.33 -2.00
C LEU A 194 0.35 18.03 -2.22
N ALA A 195 0.29 19.35 -2.02
CA ALA A 195 -0.93 20.15 -2.16
C ALA A 195 -1.33 20.38 -3.63
N ASP A 196 -0.34 20.52 -4.51
CA ASP A 196 -0.55 20.84 -5.94
C ASP A 196 -0.96 19.61 -6.77
N GLY A 197 -1.04 18.42 -6.15
CA GLY A 197 -1.41 17.19 -6.83
C GLY A 197 -0.40 16.76 -7.89
N GLU A 198 0.86 17.12 -7.72
CA GLU A 198 1.92 16.83 -8.69
C GLU A 198 2.28 15.34 -8.78
N ILE A 199 1.95 14.52 -7.75
CA ILE A 199 2.25 13.09 -7.75
C ILE A 199 1.32 12.35 -8.71
N ALA A 200 1.90 11.72 -9.74
CA ALA A 200 1.20 10.88 -10.71
C ALA A 200 1.09 9.43 -10.26
N SER A 201 2.14 8.89 -9.63
CA SER A 201 2.10 7.54 -9.07
C SER A 201 3.12 7.35 -7.95
N MET A 202 2.84 6.38 -7.08
CA MET A 202 3.76 5.91 -6.06
C MET A 202 3.80 4.39 -6.06
N GLU A 203 5.01 3.83 -6.16
CA GLU A 203 5.24 2.39 -6.20
C GLU A 203 6.26 2.01 -5.14
N ILE A 204 5.95 0.98 -4.33
CA ILE A 204 6.70 0.63 -3.12
C ILE A 204 6.94 -0.87 -3.09
N HIS A 205 8.18 -1.27 -2.87
CA HIS A 205 8.60 -2.64 -2.58
C HIS A 205 9.00 -2.77 -1.11
N TYR A 206 8.36 -3.67 -0.38
CA TYR A 206 8.63 -3.98 1.02
C TYR A 206 9.56 -5.18 1.11
N ALA A 207 10.79 -4.96 1.60
CA ALA A 207 11.86 -5.95 1.62
C ALA A 207 12.10 -6.56 3.02
N ALA A 208 11.98 -5.74 4.08
CA ALA A 208 12.18 -6.20 5.45
C ALA A 208 11.32 -5.39 6.44
N PRO A 209 10.80 -6.03 7.51
CA PRO A 209 10.06 -5.33 8.55
C PRO A 209 10.98 -4.45 9.40
N CYS A 210 10.43 -3.32 9.89
CA CYS A 210 11.06 -2.47 10.89
C CYS A 210 10.28 -2.54 12.21
N PHE A 211 10.99 -2.37 13.33
CA PHE A 211 10.45 -2.52 14.66
C PHE A 211 10.60 -1.23 15.48
N GLU A 212 9.80 -1.10 16.53
CA GLU A 212 9.86 0.04 17.43
C GLU A 212 11.28 0.25 17.97
N GLY A 213 11.70 1.53 17.97
CA GLY A 213 13.02 1.96 18.42
C GLY A 213 14.12 1.93 17.36
N GLU A 214 13.93 1.29 16.21
CA GLU A 214 14.90 1.32 15.13
C GLU A 214 15.01 2.73 14.53
N GLU A 215 16.24 3.22 14.32
CA GLU A 215 16.52 4.47 13.61
C GLU A 215 16.72 4.19 12.12
N LEU A 216 15.77 4.62 11.31
CA LEU A 216 15.76 4.41 9.86
C LEU A 216 16.41 5.60 9.15
N SER A 217 17.14 5.31 8.07
CA SER A 217 17.68 6.31 7.14
C SER A 217 16.83 6.31 5.87
N VAL A 218 16.29 7.47 5.48
CA VAL A 218 15.56 7.66 4.24
C VAL A 218 16.46 8.36 3.23
N LEU A 219 16.70 7.70 2.12
CA LEU A 219 17.51 8.20 1.00
C LEU A 219 16.59 8.55 -0.17
N CYS A 220 16.93 9.61 -0.90
CA CYS A 220 16.16 10.05 -2.07
C CYS A 220 17.06 10.64 -3.14
N ARG A 221 16.90 10.17 -4.39
CA ARG A 221 17.50 10.74 -5.60
C ARG A 221 16.40 11.11 -6.57
N ARG A 222 16.41 12.37 -7.03
CA ARG A 222 15.50 12.82 -8.08
C ARG A 222 16.17 12.71 -9.45
N GLU A 223 15.50 11.99 -10.35
CA GLU A 223 15.90 11.78 -11.75
C GLU A 223 14.73 12.25 -12.67
N GLY A 224 14.77 13.51 -13.10
CA GLY A 224 13.67 14.11 -13.88
C GLY A 224 12.35 14.16 -13.10
N SER A 225 11.33 13.48 -13.63
CA SER A 225 10.01 13.36 -12.99
C SER A 225 9.90 12.23 -11.98
N ILE A 226 10.99 11.50 -11.69
CA ILE A 226 10.98 10.35 -10.76
C ILE A 226 11.87 10.65 -9.57
N CYS A 227 11.35 10.40 -8.34
CA CYS A 227 12.15 10.27 -7.14
C CYS A 227 12.30 8.79 -6.80
N ARG A 228 13.55 8.30 -6.80
CA ARG A 228 13.88 6.97 -6.29
C ARG A 228 14.24 7.08 -4.82
N MET A 229 13.68 6.20 -4.01
CA MET A 229 13.82 6.29 -2.56
C MET A 229 14.14 4.93 -1.96
N ALA A 230 14.89 4.94 -0.86
CA ALA A 230 15.17 3.77 -0.04
C ALA A 230 15.00 4.11 1.45
N VAL A 231 14.46 3.16 2.21
CA VAL A 231 14.46 3.19 3.66
C VAL A 231 15.41 2.10 4.13
N ARG A 232 16.46 2.48 4.85
CA ARG A 232 17.48 1.55 5.37
C ARG A 232 17.42 1.44 6.87
N LYS A 233 17.60 0.24 7.37
CA LYS A 233 17.71 -0.11 8.78
C LYS A 233 19.10 0.23 9.34
N PRO A 234 19.27 0.25 10.68
CA PRO A 234 20.57 0.53 11.31
C PRO A 234 21.69 -0.44 10.90
N ASP A 235 21.34 -1.69 10.54
CA ASP A 235 22.27 -2.71 10.06
C ASP A 235 22.63 -2.60 8.57
N GLY A 236 22.15 -1.54 7.91
CA GLY A 236 22.37 -1.27 6.48
C GLY A 236 21.43 -2.03 5.54
N LYS A 237 20.58 -2.93 6.05
CA LYS A 237 19.61 -3.63 5.21
C LYS A 237 18.52 -2.69 4.73
N THR A 238 18.11 -2.87 3.48
CA THR A 238 16.98 -2.18 2.89
C THR A 238 15.67 -2.71 3.44
N ALA A 239 14.86 -1.83 4.04
CA ALA A 239 13.50 -2.14 4.47
C ALA A 239 12.49 -1.90 3.35
N VAL A 240 12.63 -0.78 2.64
CA VAL A 240 11.72 -0.36 1.56
C VAL A 240 12.52 0.26 0.42
N LEU A 241 12.10 -0.03 -0.81
CA LEU A 241 12.46 0.72 -2.01
C LEU A 241 11.19 1.31 -2.62
N ALA A 242 11.28 2.54 -3.13
CA ALA A 242 10.12 3.21 -3.72
C ALA A 242 10.50 4.08 -4.91
N ALA A 243 9.51 4.31 -5.77
CA ALA A 243 9.54 5.33 -6.81
C ALA A 243 8.30 6.20 -6.69
N VAL A 244 8.50 7.51 -6.61
CA VAL A 244 7.44 8.52 -6.69
C VAL A 244 7.59 9.23 -8.02
N ARG A 245 6.57 9.15 -8.87
CA ARG A 245 6.52 9.81 -10.18
C ARG A 245 5.66 11.05 -10.08
N PHE A 246 6.14 12.11 -10.69
CA PHE A 246 5.43 13.38 -10.81
C PHE A 246 4.87 13.54 -12.22
N HIS A 247 3.78 14.30 -12.36
CA HIS A 247 3.31 14.70 -13.67
C HIS A 247 4.39 15.51 -14.39
N GLU A 248 4.56 15.26 -15.68
CA GLU A 248 5.43 16.09 -16.53
C GLU A 248 4.79 17.47 -16.68
N LYS A 249 5.59 18.52 -16.45
CA LYS A 249 5.15 19.92 -16.61
C LYS A 249 5.21 20.34 -18.06
#